data_faea5eba22424ee185eade5e908a16f3
#
_entry.id   faea5eba22424ee185eade5e908a16f3
#
_cell.length_a   1.000
_cell.length_b   1.000
_cell.length_c   1.000
_cell.angle_alpha   90.00
_cell.angle_beta   90.00
_cell.angle_gamma   90.00
#
_symmetry.space_group_name_H-M   'P 1'
#
loop_
_entity.id
_entity.type
_entity.pdbx_description
1 polymer ?
#
loop_
_entity_poly.entity_id
_entity_poly.type
_entity_poly.pdbx_seq_one_letter_code
_entity_poly.pdbx_strand_id
1 'polypeptide(L)'
;MHYFVTGATGFIGKRLVKKLLERKGSVVHFLIRQASEAKVAGLREYWGVSASRALPVFGDLTSKKLGVSADDIKALKGQIDHFYHLAAVYDLEADAESQIAVNIDGTRNTVELAKAIGAKHFHHVSSIAAAGLYEGVFREDMFDEAENIDHPYFMTKHESEKIVRTECKVPWSVYRPALVVGDSRTGEMDKIDGPYYFFKLIQRMRQILPPWMPSVGLEGGRINIVPVDFVVEALDHISHHKRASGQCFHLVDPMGYRVGDVLDILSKAAHAPKMNLFVNAALMGFIPKSVKKGLMALAPVRRVYRAIMQDLGLPEDMMNFVNYPTRFDCRETLAALKGSGIECPNLKDYAWRLWDYWERHLDPDLHIDRSLKGTVAGKVVLVTGGSSGIGLAAAHKFAEAGAVTIICGRDQDKLDEACKEAKGKGYQFIAYPADIADMADADRFVQLLIANHGGVDFLINNAGRSIRRAIEGSYDRFHDFERTMQLNYFG
;
A
#
# COMPACT_ATOMS: atom_id res chain seq x y z
N MET A 1 -5.08 21.50 30.59
CA MET A 1 -5.98 21.19 29.47
C MET A 1 -6.20 19.72 29.37
N HIS A 2 -7.43 19.31 29.17
CA HIS A 2 -7.83 17.91 28.97
C HIS A 2 -8.33 17.71 27.56
N TYR A 3 -7.78 16.69 26.90
CA TYR A 3 -8.09 16.32 25.53
C TYR A 3 -8.75 14.95 25.48
N PHE A 4 -9.67 14.76 24.56
CA PHE A 4 -10.14 13.44 24.18
C PHE A 4 -9.83 13.19 22.70
N VAL A 5 -9.19 12.06 22.35
CA VAL A 5 -8.74 11.80 21.00
C VAL A 5 -9.18 10.42 20.53
N THR A 6 -9.97 10.35 19.47
CA THR A 6 -10.19 9.10 18.73
C THR A 6 -9.16 8.99 17.61
N GLY A 7 -8.74 7.76 17.28
CA GLY A 7 -7.70 7.56 16.26
C GLY A 7 -6.28 7.89 16.73
N ALA A 8 -6.03 7.93 18.02
CA ALA A 8 -4.73 8.23 18.63
C ALA A 8 -3.62 7.24 18.25
N THR A 9 -3.94 6.06 17.76
CA THR A 9 -2.99 5.04 17.27
C THR A 9 -2.66 5.20 15.80
N GLY A 10 -3.40 6.04 15.07
CA GLY A 10 -3.22 6.28 13.65
C GLY A 10 -2.08 7.25 13.34
N PHE A 11 -1.76 7.38 12.05
CA PHE A 11 -0.62 8.14 11.54
C PHE A 11 -0.59 9.60 11.99
N ILE A 12 -1.69 10.33 11.80
CA ILE A 12 -1.83 11.72 12.27
C ILE A 12 -2.04 11.74 13.79
N GLY A 13 -2.91 10.86 14.31
CA GLY A 13 -3.35 10.89 15.71
C GLY A 13 -2.23 10.70 16.71
N LYS A 14 -1.31 9.74 16.48
CA LYS A 14 -0.20 9.51 17.41
C LYS A 14 0.75 10.72 17.51
N ARG A 15 0.95 11.45 16.39
CA ARG A 15 1.77 12.65 16.33
C ARG A 15 1.06 13.84 16.95
N LEU A 16 -0.25 13.97 16.71
CA LEU A 16 -1.06 15.00 17.36
C LEU A 16 -1.06 14.82 18.89
N VAL A 17 -1.29 13.60 19.39
CA VAL A 17 -1.22 13.33 20.83
C VAL A 17 0.12 13.69 21.41
N LYS A 18 1.23 13.37 20.73
CA LYS A 18 2.58 13.79 21.14
C LYS A 18 2.66 15.31 21.26
N LYS A 19 2.17 16.03 20.25
CA LYS A 19 2.16 17.49 20.21
C LYS A 19 1.31 18.11 21.34
N LEU A 20 0.13 17.59 21.59
CA LEU A 20 -0.75 18.03 22.68
C LEU A 20 -0.11 17.83 24.06
N LEU A 21 0.65 16.75 24.23
CA LEU A 21 1.34 16.40 25.48
C LEU A 21 2.61 17.23 25.72
N GLU A 22 3.13 17.99 24.76
CA GLU A 22 4.21 18.96 24.96
C GLU A 22 3.78 20.09 25.91
N ARG A 23 2.48 20.39 25.98
CA ARG A 23 1.96 21.41 26.90
C ARG A 23 2.03 20.92 28.34
N LYS A 24 2.64 21.73 29.19
CA LYS A 24 2.79 21.43 30.62
C LYS A 24 1.42 21.24 31.27
N GLY A 25 1.25 20.13 31.98
CA GLY A 25 0.00 19.81 32.70
C GLY A 25 -1.16 19.39 31.80
N SER A 26 -0.92 19.12 30.49
CA SER A 26 -1.94 18.53 29.63
C SER A 26 -2.17 17.06 29.94
N VAL A 27 -3.41 16.62 29.78
CA VAL A 27 -3.84 15.22 29.92
C VAL A 27 -4.61 14.84 28.66
N VAL A 28 -4.26 13.70 28.07
CA VAL A 28 -4.94 13.17 26.88
C VAL A 28 -5.65 11.87 27.25
N HIS A 29 -6.96 11.87 27.10
CA HIS A 29 -7.79 10.66 27.08
C HIS A 29 -7.86 10.17 25.64
N PHE A 30 -7.57 8.91 25.39
CA PHE A 30 -7.59 8.40 24.03
C PHE A 30 -8.38 7.12 23.90
N LEU A 31 -9.26 7.09 22.89
CA LEU A 31 -10.08 5.91 22.59
C LEU A 31 -9.19 4.78 22.03
N ILE A 32 -9.33 3.61 22.62
CA ILE A 32 -8.66 2.39 22.16
C ILE A 32 -9.56 1.17 22.35
N ARG A 33 -9.51 0.22 21.41
CA ARG A 33 -10.26 -1.04 21.56
C ARG A 33 -9.61 -1.93 22.61
N GLN A 34 -10.41 -2.67 23.37
CA GLN A 34 -9.91 -3.61 24.40
C GLN A 34 -8.86 -4.56 23.83
N ALA A 35 -9.07 -5.11 22.64
CA ALA A 35 -8.11 -5.99 21.97
C ALA A 35 -6.74 -5.34 21.65
N SER A 36 -6.65 -4.02 21.77
CA SER A 36 -5.42 -3.24 21.50
C SER A 36 -4.75 -2.71 22.78
N GLU A 37 -5.19 -3.13 23.95
CA GLU A 37 -4.66 -2.69 25.26
C GLU A 37 -3.14 -2.85 25.35
N ALA A 38 -2.59 -3.95 24.84
CA ALA A 38 -1.14 -4.20 24.82
C ALA A 38 -0.32 -3.10 24.13
N LYS A 39 -0.92 -2.30 23.23
CA LYS A 39 -0.25 -1.18 22.55
C LYS A 39 -0.06 0.05 23.44
N VAL A 40 -0.79 0.17 24.55
CA VAL A 40 -0.80 1.36 25.42
C VAL A 40 0.59 1.69 25.97
N ALA A 41 1.33 0.67 26.38
CA ALA A 41 2.69 0.85 26.93
C ALA A 41 3.62 1.48 25.86
N GLY A 42 3.66 0.90 24.65
CA GLY A 42 4.48 1.41 23.55
C GLY A 42 4.05 2.83 23.08
N LEU A 43 2.75 3.14 23.14
CA LEU A 43 2.27 4.49 22.83
C LEU A 43 2.77 5.51 23.86
N ARG A 44 2.72 5.20 25.16
CA ARG A 44 3.24 6.09 26.23
C ARG A 44 4.74 6.30 26.10
N GLU A 45 5.47 5.25 25.75
CA GLU A 45 6.91 5.33 25.46
C GLU A 45 7.17 6.27 24.25
N TYR A 46 6.45 6.08 23.14
CA TYR A 46 6.55 6.96 21.98
C TYR A 46 6.25 8.43 22.30
N TRP A 47 5.27 8.69 23.16
CA TRP A 47 4.91 10.03 23.61
C TRP A 47 5.84 10.59 24.70
N GLY A 48 6.66 9.76 25.33
CA GLY A 48 7.57 10.16 26.41
C GLY A 48 6.85 10.64 27.66
N VAL A 49 5.70 10.06 28.01
CA VAL A 49 4.86 10.51 29.15
C VAL A 49 4.45 9.38 30.08
N SER A 50 4.17 9.77 31.34
CA SER A 50 3.67 8.84 32.38
C SER A 50 2.21 8.44 32.14
N ALA A 51 1.79 7.36 32.80
CA ALA A 51 0.42 6.86 32.75
C ALA A 51 -0.64 7.89 33.19
N SER A 52 -0.27 8.86 34.04
CA SER A 52 -1.19 9.91 34.50
C SER A 52 -1.51 10.99 33.47
N ARG A 53 -0.71 11.08 32.40
CA ARG A 53 -0.90 12.09 31.33
C ARG A 53 -1.53 11.55 30.06
N ALA A 54 -1.45 10.24 29.82
CA ALA A 54 -2.05 9.55 28.67
C ALA A 54 -2.92 8.40 29.16
N LEU A 55 -4.23 8.65 29.20
CA LEU A 55 -5.23 7.78 29.81
C LEU A 55 -6.04 7.06 28.73
N PRO A 56 -5.94 5.73 28.61
CA PRO A 56 -6.78 4.98 27.69
C PRO A 56 -8.22 4.98 28.13
N VAL A 57 -9.14 5.15 27.19
CA VAL A 57 -10.58 4.95 27.35
C VAL A 57 -10.96 3.82 26.41
N PHE A 58 -11.50 2.73 26.97
CA PHE A 58 -11.85 1.57 26.16
C PHE A 58 -13.20 1.74 25.48
N GLY A 59 -13.24 1.42 24.18
CA GLY A 59 -14.44 1.51 23.39
C GLY A 59 -14.23 1.19 21.91
N ASP A 60 -15.33 1.31 21.15
CA ASP A 60 -15.36 1.03 19.71
C ASP A 60 -16.25 2.02 18.97
N LEU A 61 -15.79 2.51 17.81
CA LEU A 61 -16.50 3.50 16.99
C LEU A 61 -17.89 3.04 16.56
N THR A 62 -18.08 1.75 16.35
CA THR A 62 -19.35 1.18 15.88
C THR A 62 -20.42 1.08 16.96
N SER A 63 -20.06 1.34 18.21
CA SER A 63 -20.96 1.25 19.37
C SER A 63 -21.51 2.63 19.76
N LYS A 64 -22.77 2.67 20.22
CA LYS A 64 -23.39 3.92 20.75
C LYS A 64 -22.50 4.56 21.81
N LYS A 65 -22.28 5.87 21.70
CA LYS A 65 -21.35 6.63 22.58
C LYS A 65 -19.98 5.95 22.65
N LEU A 66 -19.54 5.35 21.56
CA LEU A 66 -18.28 4.61 21.42
C LEU A 66 -18.15 3.40 22.37
N GLY A 67 -19.22 2.88 22.94
CA GLY A 67 -19.16 1.80 23.93
C GLY A 67 -18.45 2.18 25.24
N VAL A 68 -18.22 3.46 25.48
CA VAL A 68 -17.56 3.94 26.71
C VAL A 68 -18.49 3.71 27.91
N SER A 69 -17.92 3.23 29.01
CA SER A 69 -18.68 2.90 30.22
C SER A 69 -19.39 4.11 30.83
N ALA A 70 -20.49 3.88 31.52
CA ALA A 70 -21.24 4.94 32.21
C ALA A 70 -20.39 5.68 33.26
N ASP A 71 -19.50 4.94 33.91
CA ASP A 71 -18.59 5.49 34.93
C ASP A 71 -17.53 6.38 34.27
N ASP A 72 -16.95 5.98 33.13
CA ASP A 72 -16.01 6.80 32.39
C ASP A 72 -16.70 8.05 31.85
N ILE A 73 -17.91 7.94 31.29
CA ILE A 73 -18.70 9.10 30.84
C ILE A 73 -18.92 10.08 32.00
N LYS A 74 -19.26 9.57 33.18
CA LYS A 74 -19.45 10.41 34.39
C LYS A 74 -18.14 11.06 34.83
N ALA A 75 -17.04 10.33 34.81
CA ALA A 75 -15.72 10.83 35.16
C ALA A 75 -15.22 11.92 34.18
N LEU A 76 -15.49 11.79 32.89
CA LEU A 76 -15.09 12.75 31.85
C LEU A 76 -15.99 13.98 31.77
N LYS A 77 -17.17 13.95 32.40
CA LYS A 77 -18.18 15.00 32.27
C LYS A 77 -17.66 16.38 32.70
N GLY A 78 -17.68 17.33 31.75
CA GLY A 78 -17.24 18.71 31.94
C GLY A 78 -15.72 18.91 32.02
N GLN A 79 -14.93 17.84 31.88
CA GLN A 79 -13.47 17.93 31.96
C GLN A 79 -12.80 18.19 30.61
N ILE A 80 -13.39 17.76 29.48
CA ILE A 80 -12.74 17.78 28.19
C ILE A 80 -12.83 19.18 27.55
N ASP A 81 -11.68 19.81 27.37
CA ASP A 81 -11.56 21.11 26.70
C ASP A 81 -11.68 20.95 25.17
N HIS A 82 -10.96 19.97 24.60
CA HIS A 82 -10.94 19.69 23.17
C HIS A 82 -11.16 18.21 22.89
N PHE A 83 -12.11 17.91 22.04
CA PHE A 83 -12.40 16.56 21.59
C PHE A 83 -11.98 16.42 20.11
N TYR A 84 -10.97 15.62 19.83
CA TYR A 84 -10.48 15.37 18.46
C TYR A 84 -11.00 14.04 17.91
N HIS A 85 -11.65 14.10 16.77
CA HIS A 85 -12.11 12.93 16.03
C HIS A 85 -11.27 12.75 14.77
N LEU A 86 -10.29 11.83 14.84
CA LEU A 86 -9.40 11.47 13.73
C LEU A 86 -9.63 10.03 13.25
N ALA A 87 -10.35 9.23 14.03
CA ALA A 87 -10.57 7.84 13.69
C ALA A 87 -11.45 7.73 12.42
N ALA A 88 -10.93 7.09 11.40
CA ALA A 88 -11.61 6.79 10.16
C ALA A 88 -10.95 5.60 9.47
N VAL A 89 -11.70 4.86 8.67
CA VAL A 89 -11.15 3.93 7.67
C VAL A 89 -10.95 4.73 6.38
N TYR A 90 -9.72 4.72 5.88
CA TYR A 90 -9.32 5.43 4.66
C TYR A 90 -8.67 4.49 3.63
N ASP A 91 -8.78 3.18 3.84
CA ASP A 91 -8.31 2.18 2.92
C ASP A 91 -9.23 2.13 1.71
N LEU A 92 -8.68 2.38 0.51
CA LEU A 92 -9.43 2.35 -0.74
C LEU A 92 -9.92 0.94 -1.10
N GLU A 93 -9.26 -0.10 -0.55
CA GLU A 93 -9.63 -1.50 -0.75
C GLU A 93 -10.62 -2.02 0.31
N ALA A 94 -10.91 -1.22 1.35
CA ALA A 94 -11.89 -1.59 2.37
C ALA A 94 -13.31 -1.66 1.78
N ASP A 95 -14.07 -2.66 2.20
CA ASP A 95 -15.47 -2.80 1.78
C ASP A 95 -16.34 -1.59 2.20
N ALA A 96 -17.36 -1.30 1.40
CA ALA A 96 -18.20 -0.13 1.60
C ALA A 96 -18.97 -0.18 2.94
N GLU A 97 -19.38 -1.37 3.41
CA GLU A 97 -20.13 -1.52 4.67
C GLU A 97 -19.24 -1.15 5.86
N SER A 98 -18.00 -1.62 5.85
CA SER A 98 -17.00 -1.29 6.87
C SER A 98 -16.70 0.22 6.91
N GLN A 99 -16.59 0.85 5.74
CA GLN A 99 -16.37 2.30 5.63
C GLN A 99 -17.58 3.07 6.18
N ILE A 100 -18.81 2.67 5.87
CA ILE A 100 -20.05 3.29 6.39
C ILE A 100 -20.09 3.17 7.90
N ALA A 101 -19.98 1.96 8.44
CA ALA A 101 -20.07 1.70 9.87
C ALA A 101 -19.04 2.50 10.69
N VAL A 102 -17.81 2.63 10.20
CA VAL A 102 -16.75 3.34 10.94
C VAL A 102 -16.79 4.84 10.68
N ASN A 103 -16.92 5.28 9.44
CA ASN A 103 -16.81 6.70 9.09
C ASN A 103 -18.11 7.47 9.36
N ILE A 104 -19.27 6.91 9.05
CA ILE A 104 -20.58 7.59 9.21
C ILE A 104 -21.13 7.34 10.61
N ASP A 105 -21.43 6.08 10.94
CA ASP A 105 -22.03 5.75 12.23
C ASP A 105 -21.06 6.00 13.38
N GLY A 106 -19.76 5.72 13.17
CA GLY A 106 -18.71 6.05 14.13
C GLY A 106 -18.60 7.54 14.42
N THR A 107 -18.76 8.41 13.41
CA THR A 107 -18.80 9.85 13.62
C THR A 107 -20.04 10.27 14.42
N ARG A 108 -21.23 9.72 14.12
CA ARG A 108 -22.45 9.98 14.88
C ARG A 108 -22.31 9.56 16.34
N ASN A 109 -21.80 8.36 16.59
CA ASN A 109 -21.53 7.85 17.94
C ASN A 109 -20.51 8.74 18.69
N THR A 110 -19.54 9.29 17.97
CA THR A 110 -18.51 10.19 18.52
C THR A 110 -19.11 11.54 18.92
N VAL A 111 -19.98 12.13 18.08
CA VAL A 111 -20.71 13.36 18.39
C VAL A 111 -21.63 13.16 19.60
N GLU A 112 -22.32 12.00 19.70
CA GLU A 112 -23.12 11.65 20.86
C GLU A 112 -22.31 11.57 22.16
N LEU A 113 -21.11 10.97 22.11
CA LEU A 113 -20.21 10.92 23.28
C LEU A 113 -19.75 12.33 23.65
N ALA A 114 -19.27 13.11 22.68
CA ALA A 114 -18.80 14.48 22.93
C ALA A 114 -19.89 15.33 23.63
N LYS A 115 -21.14 15.21 23.20
CA LYS A 115 -22.29 15.83 23.87
C LYS A 115 -22.51 15.27 25.28
N ALA A 116 -22.45 13.94 25.47
CA ALA A 116 -22.71 13.29 26.75
C ALA A 116 -21.70 13.71 27.84
N ILE A 117 -20.42 13.85 27.45
CA ILE A 117 -19.35 14.29 28.38
C ILE A 117 -19.26 15.81 28.49
N GLY A 118 -20.03 16.57 27.71
CA GLY A 118 -20.00 18.03 27.73
C GLY A 118 -18.64 18.62 27.30
N ALA A 119 -18.08 18.08 26.21
CA ALA A 119 -16.85 18.61 25.64
C ALA A 119 -17.02 20.08 25.22
N LYS A 120 -16.01 20.94 25.44
CA LYS A 120 -16.11 22.37 25.14
C LYS A 120 -15.97 22.68 23.65
N HIS A 121 -15.18 21.91 22.92
CA HIS A 121 -14.99 22.06 21.48
C HIS A 121 -14.76 20.68 20.80
N PHE A 122 -15.38 20.47 19.64
CA PHE A 122 -15.26 19.26 18.83
C PHE A 122 -14.46 19.54 17.55
N HIS A 123 -13.38 18.82 17.33
CA HIS A 123 -12.50 18.95 16.15
C HIS A 123 -12.64 17.69 15.29
N HIS A 124 -13.21 17.84 14.10
CA HIS A 124 -13.38 16.75 13.13
C HIS A 124 -12.29 16.80 12.06
N VAL A 125 -11.48 15.77 11.96
CA VAL A 125 -10.51 15.62 10.88
C VAL A 125 -11.18 14.85 9.73
N SER A 126 -11.69 15.63 8.77
CA SER A 126 -12.30 15.18 7.52
C SER A 126 -11.21 14.90 6.47
N SER A 127 -11.42 15.27 5.23
CA SER A 127 -10.46 15.20 4.11
C SER A 127 -10.91 16.15 3.01
N ILE A 128 -10.00 16.59 2.14
CA ILE A 128 -10.37 17.25 0.88
C ILE A 128 -11.28 16.37 0.02
N ALA A 129 -11.27 15.06 0.22
CA ALA A 129 -12.16 14.10 -0.44
C ALA A 129 -13.65 14.36 -0.19
N ALA A 130 -14.03 15.11 0.85
CA ALA A 130 -15.40 15.52 1.10
C ALA A 130 -15.98 16.42 -0.01
N ALA A 131 -15.15 17.03 -0.86
CA ALA A 131 -15.56 17.79 -2.03
C ALA A 131 -15.97 16.91 -3.23
N GLY A 132 -15.72 15.60 -3.17
CA GLY A 132 -15.90 14.72 -4.32
C GLY A 132 -14.95 15.11 -5.46
N LEU A 133 -15.45 15.03 -6.69
CA LEU A 133 -14.73 15.46 -7.91
C LEU A 133 -15.28 16.79 -8.44
N TYR A 134 -15.45 17.77 -7.56
CA TYR A 134 -15.92 19.11 -7.92
C TYR A 134 -15.00 19.77 -8.97
N GLU A 135 -15.57 20.30 -10.03
CA GLU A 135 -14.81 20.97 -11.09
C GLU A 135 -14.63 22.46 -10.76
N GLY A 136 -13.40 22.86 -10.39
CA GLY A 136 -13.08 24.26 -10.10
C GLY A 136 -12.30 24.45 -8.81
N VAL A 137 -12.55 25.58 -8.13
CA VAL A 137 -11.93 25.93 -6.85
C VAL A 137 -12.92 25.69 -5.71
N PHE A 138 -12.64 24.67 -4.90
CA PHE A 138 -13.44 24.36 -3.71
C PHE A 138 -12.91 25.15 -2.52
N ARG A 139 -13.76 26.03 -1.99
CA ARG A 139 -13.39 26.92 -0.86
C ARG A 139 -13.69 26.26 0.48
N GLU A 140 -13.14 26.81 1.54
CA GLU A 140 -13.30 26.31 2.92
C GLU A 140 -14.75 26.47 3.44
N ASP A 141 -15.49 27.47 2.91
CA ASP A 141 -16.92 27.68 3.24
C ASP A 141 -17.88 26.77 2.47
N MET A 142 -17.43 26.12 1.40
CA MET A 142 -18.22 25.22 0.56
C MET A 142 -18.38 23.84 1.21
N PHE A 143 -19.55 23.25 1.01
CA PHE A 143 -19.88 21.89 1.46
C PHE A 143 -20.94 21.24 0.56
N ASP A 144 -22.10 21.89 0.40
CA ASP A 144 -23.23 21.35 -0.35
C ASP A 144 -22.98 21.33 -1.87
N GLU A 145 -21.94 22.03 -2.33
CA GLU A 145 -21.51 22.08 -3.72
C GLU A 145 -20.62 20.87 -4.12
N ALA A 146 -20.41 19.90 -3.24
CA ALA A 146 -19.66 18.69 -3.57
C ALA A 146 -20.30 17.93 -4.73
N GLU A 147 -19.46 17.42 -5.65
CA GLU A 147 -19.90 16.75 -6.87
C GLU A 147 -19.26 15.36 -7.01
N ASN A 148 -19.97 14.44 -7.69
CA ASN A 148 -19.45 13.11 -8.04
C ASN A 148 -18.87 12.35 -6.82
N ILE A 149 -19.67 12.28 -5.75
CA ILE A 149 -19.33 11.62 -4.48
C ILE A 149 -19.70 10.13 -4.45
N ASP A 150 -19.96 9.48 -5.61
CA ASP A 150 -20.43 8.09 -5.69
C ASP A 150 -19.39 7.06 -5.19
N HIS A 151 -18.11 7.43 -5.20
CA HIS A 151 -17.08 6.56 -4.65
C HIS A 151 -17.23 6.43 -3.13
N PRO A 152 -17.21 5.21 -2.55
CA PRO A 152 -17.47 4.98 -1.12
C PRO A 152 -16.62 5.87 -0.19
N TYR A 153 -15.36 6.10 -0.52
CA TYR A 153 -14.48 6.96 0.27
C TYR A 153 -14.94 8.43 0.26
N PHE A 154 -15.29 8.99 -0.91
CA PHE A 154 -15.79 10.37 -1.02
C PHE A 154 -17.11 10.53 -0.29
N MET A 155 -18.03 9.60 -0.53
CA MET A 155 -19.35 9.59 0.09
C MET A 155 -19.25 9.52 1.62
N THR A 156 -18.45 8.60 2.16
CA THR A 156 -18.36 8.45 3.62
C THR A 156 -17.67 9.65 4.29
N LYS A 157 -16.69 10.28 3.62
CA LYS A 157 -16.08 11.52 4.11
C LYS A 157 -17.03 12.71 4.07
N HIS A 158 -17.82 12.84 3.02
CA HIS A 158 -18.85 13.87 2.91
C HIS A 158 -19.95 13.68 3.99
N GLU A 159 -20.54 12.49 4.08
CA GLU A 159 -21.61 12.22 5.05
C GLU A 159 -21.14 12.32 6.51
N SER A 160 -19.91 11.90 6.82
CA SER A 160 -19.36 12.09 8.18
C SER A 160 -19.21 13.55 8.55
N GLU A 161 -18.78 14.39 7.63
CA GLU A 161 -18.70 15.85 7.86
C GLU A 161 -20.08 16.48 7.99
N LYS A 162 -21.07 16.04 7.19
CA LYS A 162 -22.47 16.47 7.29
C LYS A 162 -23.05 16.23 8.67
N ILE A 163 -22.79 15.05 9.27
CA ILE A 163 -23.21 14.76 10.64
C ILE A 163 -22.66 15.79 11.62
N VAL A 164 -21.40 16.15 11.51
CA VAL A 164 -20.79 17.16 12.38
C VAL A 164 -21.46 18.53 12.19
N ARG A 165 -21.72 18.94 10.96
CA ARG A 165 -22.34 20.23 10.63
C ARG A 165 -23.80 20.32 11.11
N THR A 166 -24.54 19.23 11.02
CA THR A 166 -25.99 19.22 11.28
C THR A 166 -26.38 18.71 12.66
N GLU A 167 -25.69 17.71 13.19
CA GLU A 167 -26.07 17.01 14.44
C GLU A 167 -25.21 17.41 15.65
N CYS A 168 -23.98 17.93 15.45
CA CYS A 168 -23.11 18.31 16.56
C CYS A 168 -23.65 19.56 17.27
N LYS A 169 -23.97 19.42 18.55
CA LYS A 169 -24.43 20.52 19.42
C LYS A 169 -23.32 21.14 20.25
N VAL A 170 -22.12 20.59 20.18
CA VAL A 170 -20.92 21.17 20.75
C VAL A 170 -20.32 22.14 19.73
N PRO A 171 -19.71 23.26 20.10
CA PRO A 171 -18.93 24.08 19.17
C PRO A 171 -17.93 23.21 18.42
N TRP A 172 -17.86 23.36 17.10
CA TRP A 172 -17.07 22.46 16.27
C TRP A 172 -16.19 23.19 15.24
N SER A 173 -15.14 22.51 14.81
CA SER A 173 -14.32 22.87 13.66
C SER A 173 -14.03 21.65 12.82
N VAL A 174 -13.97 21.83 11.51
CA VAL A 174 -13.62 20.79 10.53
C VAL A 174 -12.26 21.10 9.92
N TYR A 175 -11.45 20.07 9.76
CA TYR A 175 -10.15 20.15 9.10
C TYR A 175 -10.13 19.16 7.93
N ARG A 176 -9.80 19.66 6.75
CA ARG A 176 -9.72 18.87 5.52
C ARG A 176 -8.27 18.78 5.06
N PRO A 177 -7.48 17.84 5.60
CA PRO A 177 -6.13 17.62 5.09
C PRO A 177 -6.18 17.10 3.65
N ALA A 178 -5.17 17.47 2.87
CA ALA A 178 -4.87 16.91 1.57
C ALA A 178 -4.29 15.49 1.72
N LEU A 179 -3.66 14.97 0.68
CA LEU A 179 -2.97 13.69 0.72
C LEU A 179 -1.76 13.79 1.65
N VAL A 180 -1.86 13.13 2.81
CA VAL A 180 -0.85 13.24 3.86
C VAL A 180 0.27 12.24 3.62
N VAL A 181 1.50 12.74 3.53
CA VAL A 181 2.73 11.95 3.38
C VAL A 181 3.56 11.98 4.67
N GLY A 182 4.70 11.30 4.66
CA GLY A 182 5.62 11.23 5.80
C GLY A 182 6.06 12.60 6.32
N ASP A 183 6.70 12.58 7.46
CA ASP A 183 7.25 13.78 8.12
C ASP A 183 8.31 14.46 7.24
N SER A 184 8.20 15.76 7.03
CA SER A 184 9.10 16.52 6.14
C SER A 184 10.54 16.58 6.65
N ARG A 185 10.76 16.35 7.94
CA ARG A 185 12.07 16.42 8.61
C ARG A 185 12.77 15.05 8.65
N THR A 186 12.00 13.96 8.77
CA THR A 186 12.53 12.60 8.97
C THR A 186 12.19 11.64 7.84
N GLY A 187 11.18 11.92 7.04
CA GLY A 187 10.60 11.01 6.06
C GLY A 187 9.68 9.95 6.67
N GLU A 188 9.56 9.88 8.00
CA GLU A 188 8.86 8.80 8.70
C GLU A 188 7.40 8.67 8.25
N MET A 189 7.04 7.47 7.81
CA MET A 189 5.71 7.06 7.38
C MET A 189 5.38 5.70 7.95
N ASP A 190 4.12 5.45 8.31
CA ASP A 190 3.72 4.20 8.96
C ASP A 190 3.39 3.08 7.98
N LYS A 191 2.97 3.43 6.77
CA LYS A 191 2.60 2.47 5.72
C LYS A 191 2.73 3.05 4.31
N ILE A 192 2.73 2.17 3.32
CA ILE A 192 2.67 2.55 1.91
C ILE A 192 1.24 2.98 1.60
N ASP A 193 1.06 4.23 1.14
CA ASP A 193 -0.22 4.81 0.74
C ASP A 193 0.00 6.00 -0.23
N GLY A 194 -1.01 6.35 -1.04
CA GLY A 194 -0.96 7.50 -1.92
C GLY A 194 0.23 7.49 -2.89
N PRO A 195 1.08 8.53 -2.92
CA PRO A 195 2.19 8.61 -3.89
C PRO A 195 3.27 7.55 -3.68
N TYR A 196 3.30 6.85 -2.54
CA TYR A 196 4.27 5.78 -2.28
C TYR A 196 4.06 4.55 -3.17
N TYR A 197 2.88 4.35 -3.74
CA TYR A 197 2.65 3.31 -4.75
C TYR A 197 3.55 3.47 -5.98
N PHE A 198 3.93 4.71 -6.33
CA PHE A 198 4.85 4.96 -7.44
C PHE A 198 6.31 4.68 -7.11
N PHE A 199 6.67 4.54 -5.84
CA PHE A 199 8.07 4.37 -5.43
C PHE A 199 8.65 3.08 -6.00
N LYS A 200 7.89 1.99 -5.97
CA LYS A 200 8.34 0.72 -6.55
C LYS A 200 8.56 0.79 -8.05
N LEU A 201 7.67 1.49 -8.77
CA LEU A 201 7.82 1.75 -10.20
C LEU A 201 9.09 2.56 -10.48
N ILE A 202 9.29 3.66 -9.75
CA ILE A 202 10.47 4.53 -9.89
C ILE A 202 11.77 3.75 -9.57
N GLN A 203 11.76 2.91 -8.54
CA GLN A 203 12.88 2.04 -8.18
C GLN A 203 13.26 1.09 -9.33
N ARG A 204 12.28 0.43 -9.93
CA ARG A 204 12.49 -0.46 -11.09
C ARG A 204 13.03 0.31 -12.30
N MET A 205 12.48 1.48 -12.58
CA MET A 205 12.98 2.35 -13.65
C MET A 205 14.46 2.72 -13.42
N ARG A 206 14.85 3.08 -12.20
CA ARG A 206 16.25 3.35 -11.82
C ARG A 206 17.16 2.15 -12.03
N GLN A 207 16.67 0.93 -11.82
CA GLN A 207 17.45 -0.30 -11.98
C GLN A 207 17.65 -0.71 -13.45
N ILE A 208 16.67 -0.44 -14.31
CA ILE A 208 16.66 -0.91 -15.71
C ILE A 208 17.20 0.15 -16.66
N LEU A 209 16.90 1.43 -16.42
CA LEU A 209 17.23 2.52 -17.34
C LEU A 209 18.43 3.33 -16.83
N PRO A 210 19.40 3.66 -17.69
CA PRO A 210 20.49 4.55 -17.31
C PRO A 210 19.95 5.96 -17.02
N PRO A 211 20.59 6.75 -16.11
CA PRO A 211 20.09 8.06 -15.66
C PRO A 211 19.90 9.11 -16.76
N TRP A 212 20.59 8.96 -17.89
CA TRP A 212 20.51 9.88 -19.03
C TRP A 212 19.38 9.56 -20.01
N MET A 213 18.75 8.37 -19.90
CA MET A 213 17.67 7.95 -20.78
C MET A 213 16.36 8.62 -20.37
N PRO A 214 15.66 9.34 -21.26
CA PRO A 214 14.36 9.91 -20.94
C PRO A 214 13.34 8.79 -20.70
N SER A 215 12.54 8.93 -19.65
CA SER A 215 11.44 8.00 -19.36
C SER A 215 10.09 8.65 -19.65
N VAL A 216 9.07 7.80 -19.77
CA VAL A 216 7.69 8.22 -20.01
C VAL A 216 6.99 8.38 -18.66
N GLY A 217 6.47 9.56 -18.39
CA GLY A 217 5.62 9.87 -17.25
C GLY A 217 4.15 9.99 -17.64
N LEU A 218 3.28 10.03 -16.65
CA LEU A 218 1.85 10.30 -16.82
C LEU A 218 1.61 11.79 -16.55
N GLU A 219 1.05 12.52 -17.50
CA GLU A 219 0.47 13.82 -17.26
C GLU A 219 -0.97 13.60 -16.79
N GLY A 220 -1.27 13.99 -15.55
CA GLY A 220 -2.58 13.85 -14.93
C GLY A 220 -3.13 15.19 -14.46
N GLY A 221 -4.23 15.12 -13.73
CA GLY A 221 -4.84 16.24 -13.03
C GLY A 221 -3.94 16.82 -11.94
N ARG A 222 -4.55 17.57 -11.04
CA ARG A 222 -3.84 18.14 -9.90
C ARG A 222 -3.87 17.18 -8.72
N ILE A 223 -2.83 17.26 -7.91
CA ILE A 223 -2.74 16.54 -6.65
C ILE A 223 -2.22 17.51 -5.60
N ASN A 224 -2.77 17.43 -4.40
CA ASN A 224 -2.30 18.21 -3.28
C ASN A 224 -1.69 17.28 -2.23
N ILE A 225 -0.45 17.51 -1.87
CA ILE A 225 0.34 16.66 -0.98
C ILE A 225 0.89 17.52 0.15
N VAL A 226 0.70 17.06 1.38
CA VAL A 226 1.19 17.75 2.58
C VAL A 226 1.89 16.77 3.52
N PRO A 227 2.97 17.16 4.20
CA PRO A 227 3.61 16.30 5.18
C PRO A 227 2.85 16.31 6.51
N VAL A 228 2.94 15.20 7.24
CA VAL A 228 2.18 14.98 8.48
C VAL A 228 2.53 15.99 9.58
N ASP A 229 3.75 16.42 9.66
CA ASP A 229 4.20 17.43 10.63
C ASP A 229 3.51 18.78 10.41
N PHE A 230 3.36 19.24 9.16
CA PHE A 230 2.55 20.43 8.84
C PHE A 230 1.10 20.25 9.27
N VAL A 231 0.48 19.11 8.95
CA VAL A 231 -0.92 18.82 9.32
C VAL A 231 -1.10 18.87 10.83
N VAL A 232 -0.19 18.25 11.58
CA VAL A 232 -0.25 18.22 13.05
C VAL A 232 -0.03 19.61 13.66
N GLU A 233 0.96 20.35 13.18
CA GLU A 233 1.26 21.70 13.68
C GLU A 233 0.12 22.69 13.37
N ALA A 234 -0.42 22.65 12.16
CA ALA A 234 -1.55 23.48 11.76
C ALA A 234 -2.83 23.14 12.56
N LEU A 235 -3.14 21.83 12.66
CA LEU A 235 -4.30 21.37 13.44
C LEU A 235 -4.18 21.79 14.90
N ASP A 236 -3.02 21.60 15.53
CA ASP A 236 -2.77 21.99 16.90
C ASP A 236 -2.89 23.50 17.10
N HIS A 237 -2.28 24.31 16.24
CA HIS A 237 -2.35 25.76 16.33
C HIS A 237 -3.78 26.30 16.16
N ILE A 238 -4.46 25.90 15.09
CA ILE A 238 -5.81 26.37 14.75
C ILE A 238 -6.83 25.96 15.82
N SER A 239 -6.74 24.72 16.33
CA SER A 239 -7.67 24.20 17.33
C SER A 239 -7.64 24.96 18.66
N HIS A 240 -6.54 25.63 18.96
CA HIS A 240 -6.41 26.48 20.15
C HIS A 240 -6.73 27.96 19.88
N HIS A 241 -7.11 28.29 18.63
CA HIS A 241 -7.47 29.65 18.26
C HIS A 241 -8.95 29.94 18.58
N LYS A 242 -9.24 31.06 19.23
CA LYS A 242 -10.58 31.40 19.72
C LYS A 242 -11.68 31.56 18.65
N ARG A 243 -11.29 31.73 17.37
CA ARG A 243 -12.22 31.98 16.25
C ARG A 243 -12.56 30.75 15.42
N ALA A 244 -12.11 29.58 15.81
CA ALA A 244 -12.24 28.38 15.00
C ALA A 244 -13.62 27.70 15.03
N SER A 245 -14.57 28.18 15.86
CA SER A 245 -15.89 27.53 16.00
C SER A 245 -16.79 27.73 14.79
N GLY A 246 -17.36 26.62 14.26
CA GLY A 246 -18.23 26.62 13.09
C GLY A 246 -17.52 26.78 11.76
N GLN A 247 -16.18 26.67 11.73
CA GLN A 247 -15.36 26.89 10.55
C GLN A 247 -14.75 25.58 10.01
N CYS A 248 -14.44 25.60 8.72
CA CYS A 248 -13.69 24.55 8.04
C CYS A 248 -12.34 25.10 7.57
N PHE A 249 -11.30 24.28 7.69
CA PHE A 249 -9.92 24.61 7.31
C PHE A 249 -9.36 23.58 6.36
N HIS A 250 -8.83 24.03 5.22
CA HIS A 250 -8.14 23.18 4.27
C HIS A 250 -6.64 23.11 4.61
N LEU A 251 -6.20 21.98 5.15
CA LEU A 251 -4.78 21.74 5.42
C LEU A 251 -4.10 21.21 4.15
N VAL A 252 -3.81 22.12 3.24
CA VAL A 252 -3.32 21.85 1.88
C VAL A 252 -2.08 22.68 1.56
N ASP A 253 -1.31 22.24 0.57
CA ASP A 253 -0.30 23.08 -0.08
C ASP A 253 -1.03 24.15 -0.94
N PRO A 254 -0.81 25.47 -0.70
CA PRO A 254 -1.50 26.53 -1.45
C PRO A 254 -1.28 26.46 -2.96
N MET A 255 -0.15 25.94 -3.41
CA MET A 255 0.20 25.84 -4.83
C MET A 255 -0.30 24.55 -5.46
N GLY A 256 -0.32 23.44 -4.70
CA GLY A 256 -0.58 22.10 -5.21
C GLY A 256 0.39 21.72 -6.33
N TYR A 257 0.25 20.51 -6.85
CA TYR A 257 1.14 19.99 -7.90
C TYR A 257 0.32 19.38 -9.05
N ARG A 258 0.92 19.26 -10.23
CA ARG A 258 0.44 18.31 -11.24
C ARG A 258 1.02 16.93 -10.92
N VAL A 259 0.31 15.89 -11.27
CA VAL A 259 0.79 14.51 -11.05
C VAL A 259 2.15 14.28 -11.70
N GLY A 260 2.34 14.78 -12.92
CA GLY A 260 3.64 14.72 -13.61
C GLY A 260 4.77 15.41 -12.85
N ASP A 261 4.51 16.57 -12.23
CA ASP A 261 5.49 17.28 -11.40
C ASP A 261 5.87 16.45 -10.17
N VAL A 262 4.89 15.81 -9.51
CA VAL A 262 5.16 14.93 -8.36
C VAL A 262 6.02 13.75 -8.76
N LEU A 263 5.70 13.09 -9.87
CA LEU A 263 6.49 11.96 -10.38
C LEU A 263 7.92 12.38 -10.73
N ASP A 264 8.12 13.57 -11.32
CA ASP A 264 9.48 14.08 -11.61
C ASP A 264 10.25 14.44 -10.32
N ILE A 265 9.57 15.03 -9.34
CA ILE A 265 10.17 15.31 -8.01
C ILE A 265 10.61 14.02 -7.34
N LEU A 266 9.75 12.99 -7.33
CA LEU A 266 10.06 11.70 -6.71
C LEU A 266 11.16 10.95 -7.49
N SER A 267 11.14 10.99 -8.83
CA SER A 267 12.20 10.40 -9.66
C SER A 267 13.56 11.05 -9.39
N LYS A 268 13.57 12.37 -9.22
CA LYS A 268 14.76 13.12 -8.83
C LYS A 268 15.27 12.72 -7.44
N ALA A 269 14.36 12.60 -6.48
CA ALA A 269 14.67 12.14 -5.13
C ALA A 269 15.27 10.72 -5.11
N ALA A 270 14.80 9.87 -6.01
CA ALA A 270 15.26 8.49 -6.21
C ALA A 270 16.56 8.35 -7.01
N HIS A 271 17.09 9.44 -7.55
CA HIS A 271 18.16 9.41 -8.57
C HIS A 271 17.80 8.54 -9.81
N ALA A 272 16.52 8.49 -10.15
CA ALA A 272 15.99 7.79 -11.31
C ALA A 272 16.04 8.70 -12.57
N PRO A 273 15.89 8.12 -13.78
CA PRO A 273 15.81 8.89 -15.02
C PRO A 273 14.68 9.91 -14.98
N LYS A 274 14.90 11.09 -15.58
CA LYS A 274 13.87 12.13 -15.67
C LYS A 274 12.71 11.67 -16.54
N MET A 275 11.49 11.99 -16.13
CA MET A 275 10.29 11.80 -16.94
C MET A 275 10.13 12.99 -17.89
N ASN A 276 10.71 12.92 -19.10
CA ASN A 276 10.67 14.00 -20.09
C ASN A 276 9.56 13.84 -21.13
N LEU A 277 9.00 12.65 -21.26
CA LEU A 277 7.90 12.36 -22.16
C LEU A 277 6.65 12.11 -21.32
N PHE A 278 5.71 13.05 -21.35
CA PHE A 278 4.46 12.89 -20.63
C PHE A 278 3.37 12.43 -21.60
N VAL A 279 2.77 11.27 -21.29
CA VAL A 279 1.55 10.83 -21.95
C VAL A 279 0.38 11.41 -21.17
N ASN A 280 -0.38 12.27 -21.80
CA ASN A 280 -1.56 12.85 -21.16
C ASN A 280 -2.58 11.74 -20.88
N ALA A 281 -2.89 11.52 -19.61
CA ALA A 281 -3.89 10.53 -19.18
C ALA A 281 -5.27 10.83 -19.82
N ALA A 282 -5.57 12.10 -20.18
CA ALA A 282 -6.77 12.46 -20.92
C ALA A 282 -6.75 11.92 -22.34
N LEU A 283 -5.58 11.75 -22.99
CA LEU A 283 -5.49 11.09 -24.31
C LEU A 283 -5.86 9.61 -24.23
N MET A 284 -5.65 8.93 -23.11
CA MET A 284 -6.21 7.61 -22.85
C MET A 284 -7.75 7.63 -22.69
N GLY A 285 -8.33 8.79 -22.40
CA GLY A 285 -9.78 9.03 -22.39
C GLY A 285 -10.42 9.12 -23.77
N PHE A 286 -9.64 9.33 -24.86
CA PHE A 286 -10.14 9.26 -26.25
C PHE A 286 -10.43 7.83 -26.71
N ILE A 287 -9.98 6.80 -25.99
CA ILE A 287 -10.50 5.45 -26.21
C ILE A 287 -11.93 5.45 -25.67
N PRO A 288 -12.94 5.31 -26.55
CA PRO A 288 -14.34 5.29 -26.12
C PRO A 288 -14.52 4.30 -24.96
N LYS A 289 -15.29 4.69 -23.94
CA LYS A 289 -15.56 3.83 -22.77
C LYS A 289 -16.01 2.41 -23.17
N SER A 290 -16.74 2.31 -24.28
CA SER A 290 -17.16 1.05 -24.91
C SER A 290 -15.99 0.20 -25.43
N VAL A 291 -14.98 0.81 -26.04
CA VAL A 291 -13.78 0.11 -26.56
C VAL A 291 -12.88 -0.30 -25.37
N LYS A 292 -12.68 0.57 -24.38
CA LYS A 292 -11.95 0.24 -23.16
C LYS A 292 -12.63 -0.92 -22.41
N LYS A 293 -13.97 -0.86 -22.28
CA LYS A 293 -14.78 -1.93 -21.69
C LYS A 293 -14.72 -3.22 -22.49
N GLY A 294 -14.71 -3.13 -23.83
CA GLY A 294 -14.53 -4.26 -24.75
C GLY A 294 -13.14 -4.90 -24.64
N LEU A 295 -12.07 -4.10 -24.62
CA LEU A 295 -10.69 -4.58 -24.44
C LEU A 295 -10.50 -5.24 -23.07
N MET A 296 -11.03 -4.66 -22.00
CA MET A 296 -10.97 -5.22 -20.65
C MET A 296 -11.91 -6.42 -20.46
N ALA A 297 -12.89 -6.62 -21.31
CA ALA A 297 -13.71 -7.83 -21.34
C ALA A 297 -12.93 -9.05 -21.87
N LEU A 298 -11.87 -8.82 -22.66
CA LEU A 298 -11.00 -9.87 -23.17
C LEU A 298 -10.14 -10.44 -22.02
N ALA A 299 -10.35 -11.70 -21.68
CA ALA A 299 -9.67 -12.36 -20.58
C ALA A 299 -8.13 -12.26 -20.63
N PRO A 300 -7.45 -12.38 -21.79
CA PRO A 300 -6.00 -12.21 -21.87
C PRO A 300 -5.55 -10.79 -21.54
N VAL A 301 -6.23 -9.78 -22.07
CA VAL A 301 -5.89 -8.36 -21.83
C VAL A 301 -6.05 -8.01 -20.35
N ARG A 302 -7.16 -8.42 -19.75
CA ARG A 302 -7.42 -8.22 -18.33
C ARG A 302 -6.41 -8.94 -17.44
N ARG A 303 -5.98 -10.17 -17.82
CA ARG A 303 -4.96 -10.92 -17.07
C ARG A 303 -3.60 -10.21 -17.12
N VAL A 304 -3.16 -9.76 -18.29
CA VAL A 304 -1.90 -9.02 -18.47
C VAL A 304 -1.95 -7.68 -17.71
N TYR A 305 -3.05 -6.93 -17.80
CA TYR A 305 -3.23 -5.69 -17.07
C TYR A 305 -3.14 -5.89 -15.56
N ARG A 306 -3.87 -6.88 -15.01
CA ARG A 306 -3.82 -7.21 -13.58
C ARG A 306 -2.43 -7.65 -13.14
N ALA A 307 -1.75 -8.49 -13.92
CA ALA A 307 -0.41 -8.93 -13.60
C ALA A 307 0.57 -7.75 -13.51
N ILE A 308 0.49 -6.79 -14.46
CA ILE A 308 1.31 -5.57 -14.43
C ILE A 308 0.98 -4.71 -13.22
N MET A 309 -0.30 -4.48 -12.92
CA MET A 309 -0.73 -3.68 -11.77
C MET A 309 -0.30 -4.33 -10.45
N GLN A 310 -0.48 -5.64 -10.30
CA GLN A 310 -0.04 -6.41 -9.13
C GLN A 310 1.48 -6.40 -8.98
N ASP A 311 2.20 -6.60 -10.07
CA ASP A 311 3.68 -6.57 -10.10
C ASP A 311 4.24 -5.20 -9.69
N LEU A 312 3.52 -4.12 -10.02
CA LEU A 312 3.87 -2.76 -9.64
C LEU A 312 3.34 -2.37 -8.26
N GLY A 313 2.49 -3.19 -7.64
CA GLY A 313 1.83 -2.89 -6.38
C GLY A 313 0.87 -1.70 -6.46
N LEU A 314 0.27 -1.47 -7.64
CA LEU A 314 -0.64 -0.34 -7.89
C LEU A 314 -2.10 -0.81 -7.70
N PRO A 315 -2.89 -0.21 -6.79
CA PRO A 315 -4.32 -0.45 -6.68
C PRO A 315 -5.06 -0.10 -7.98
N GLU A 316 -6.05 -0.92 -8.39
CA GLU A 316 -6.83 -0.69 -9.61
C GLU A 316 -7.53 0.68 -9.61
N ASP A 317 -7.99 1.13 -8.44
CA ASP A 317 -8.73 2.40 -8.28
C ASP A 317 -7.84 3.66 -8.25
N MET A 318 -6.51 3.49 -8.18
CA MET A 318 -5.59 4.62 -8.09
C MET A 318 -5.69 5.58 -9.29
N MET A 319 -6.04 5.06 -10.47
CA MET A 319 -6.23 5.88 -11.67
C MET A 319 -7.37 6.91 -11.55
N ASN A 320 -8.33 6.69 -10.66
CA ASN A 320 -9.41 7.64 -10.38
C ASN A 320 -8.90 8.88 -9.63
N PHE A 321 -7.80 8.75 -8.89
CA PHE A 321 -7.17 9.83 -8.13
C PHE A 321 -6.07 10.58 -8.91
N VAL A 322 -5.61 10.02 -10.04
CA VAL A 322 -4.57 10.64 -10.88
C VAL A 322 -5.11 11.85 -11.66
N ASN A 323 -6.41 11.93 -11.87
CA ASN A 323 -7.05 13.02 -12.62
C ASN A 323 -8.03 13.84 -11.77
N TYR A 324 -7.57 14.33 -10.62
CA TYR A 324 -8.42 15.10 -9.69
C TYR A 324 -8.65 16.51 -10.25
N PRO A 325 -9.91 16.93 -10.52
CA PRO A 325 -10.20 18.20 -11.19
C PRO A 325 -10.18 19.40 -10.25
N THR A 326 -10.33 19.15 -8.94
CA THR A 326 -10.57 20.16 -7.91
C THR A 326 -9.29 20.87 -7.48
N ARG A 327 -9.35 22.18 -7.34
CA ARG A 327 -8.37 23.00 -6.63
C ARG A 327 -8.94 23.37 -5.26
N PHE A 328 -8.10 23.47 -4.26
CA PHE A 328 -8.54 23.81 -2.91
C PHE A 328 -8.01 25.18 -2.52
N ASP A 329 -8.92 26.09 -2.16
CA ASP A 329 -8.59 27.35 -1.55
C ASP A 329 -8.31 27.14 -0.03
N CYS A 330 -7.33 27.83 0.53
CA CYS A 330 -6.95 27.70 1.93
C CYS A 330 -6.74 29.07 2.61
N ARG A 331 -7.47 30.08 2.18
CA ARG A 331 -7.31 31.46 2.70
C ARG A 331 -7.64 31.57 4.19
N GLU A 332 -8.66 30.87 4.67
CA GLU A 332 -9.01 30.85 6.10
C GLU A 332 -7.92 30.15 6.91
N THR A 333 -7.40 29.03 6.41
CA THR A 333 -6.24 28.34 7.02
C THR A 333 -5.03 29.25 7.09
N LEU A 334 -4.65 29.92 5.98
CA LEU A 334 -3.51 30.84 5.95
C LEU A 334 -3.71 32.03 6.89
N ALA A 335 -4.94 32.56 6.97
CA ALA A 335 -5.26 33.63 7.91
C ALA A 335 -5.15 33.17 9.37
N ALA A 336 -5.57 31.96 9.69
CA ALA A 336 -5.47 31.39 11.03
C ALA A 336 -4.01 31.07 11.42
N LEU A 337 -3.16 30.71 10.47
CA LEU A 337 -1.74 30.42 10.68
C LEU A 337 -0.85 31.68 10.64
N LYS A 338 -1.40 32.84 10.27
CA LYS A 338 -0.62 34.06 10.12
C LYS A 338 0.11 34.44 11.44
N GLY A 339 1.42 34.59 11.36
CA GLY A 339 2.27 34.93 12.49
C GLY A 339 2.68 33.73 13.36
N SER A 340 2.23 32.52 13.07
CA SER A 340 2.63 31.32 13.83
C SER A 340 4.00 30.76 13.41
N GLY A 341 4.46 31.08 12.19
CA GLY A 341 5.63 30.46 11.57
C GLY A 341 5.37 29.07 11.00
N ILE A 342 4.10 28.62 10.98
CA ILE A 342 3.71 27.33 10.42
C ILE A 342 3.36 27.53 8.95
N GLU A 343 4.14 26.88 8.08
CA GLU A 343 3.96 26.93 6.63
C GLU A 343 4.08 25.51 6.06
N CYS A 344 3.32 25.23 4.99
CA CYS A 344 3.46 23.95 4.28
C CYS A 344 4.78 23.95 3.51
N PRO A 345 5.73 23.04 3.83
CA PRO A 345 6.99 22.98 3.12
C PRO A 345 6.79 22.46 1.67
N ASN A 346 7.62 22.94 0.74
CA ASN A 346 7.56 22.48 -0.64
C ASN A 346 8.02 21.02 -0.75
N LEU A 347 7.28 20.21 -1.50
CA LEU A 347 7.60 18.78 -1.67
C LEU A 347 9.04 18.56 -2.18
N LYS A 348 9.57 19.46 -3.01
CA LYS A 348 10.94 19.36 -3.52
C LYS A 348 12.00 19.33 -2.43
N ASP A 349 11.72 19.96 -1.29
CA ASP A 349 12.70 20.13 -0.21
C ASP A 349 12.82 18.88 0.66
N TYR A 350 11.77 18.02 0.67
CA TYR A 350 11.76 16.85 1.55
C TYR A 350 11.47 15.51 0.84
N ALA A 351 11.16 15.51 -0.46
CA ALA A 351 10.88 14.27 -1.22
C ALA A 351 11.99 13.22 -1.09
N TRP A 352 13.26 13.66 -1.03
CA TRP A 352 14.40 12.76 -0.85
C TRP A 352 14.39 12.06 0.51
N ARG A 353 13.85 12.69 1.59
CA ARG A 353 13.70 12.06 2.89
C ARG A 353 12.60 11.00 2.87
N LEU A 354 11.49 11.28 2.18
CA LEU A 354 10.42 10.30 1.98
C LEU A 354 10.94 9.06 1.25
N TRP A 355 11.75 9.29 0.19
CA TRP A 355 12.38 8.21 -0.56
C TRP A 355 13.35 7.40 0.29
N ASP A 356 14.29 8.06 0.98
CA ASP A 356 15.29 7.41 1.82
C ASP A 356 14.64 6.58 2.94
N TYR A 357 13.60 7.13 3.59
CA TYR A 357 12.85 6.40 4.62
C TYR A 357 12.14 5.18 4.05
N TRP A 358 11.46 5.33 2.92
CA TRP A 358 10.78 4.22 2.26
C TRP A 358 11.77 3.13 1.85
N GLU A 359 12.88 3.48 1.22
CA GLU A 359 13.87 2.51 0.74
C GLU A 359 14.51 1.71 1.90
N ARG A 360 14.62 2.32 3.09
CA ARG A 360 15.20 1.67 4.27
C ARG A 360 14.22 0.90 5.14
N HIS A 361 12.95 1.27 5.14
CA HIS A 361 12.00 0.77 6.13
C HIS A 361 10.72 0.16 5.55
N LEU A 362 10.29 0.58 4.36
CA LEU A 362 9.00 0.23 3.79
C LEU A 362 9.10 -0.49 2.44
N ASP A 363 10.28 -0.56 1.82
CA ASP A 363 10.43 -1.29 0.55
C ASP A 363 10.07 -2.77 0.76
N PRO A 364 9.06 -3.29 0.05
CA PRO A 364 8.65 -4.70 0.16
C PRO A 364 9.82 -5.68 -0.07
N ASP A 365 10.82 -5.29 -0.87
CA ASP A 365 11.98 -6.14 -1.15
C ASP A 365 12.89 -6.37 0.07
N LEU A 366 12.79 -5.55 1.11
CA LEU A 366 13.52 -5.74 2.37
C LEU A 366 13.10 -7.04 3.10
N HIS A 367 11.86 -7.47 2.87
CA HIS A 367 11.26 -8.63 3.54
C HIS A 367 11.18 -9.87 2.64
N ILE A 368 11.67 -9.78 1.39
CA ILE A 368 11.73 -10.95 0.50
C ILE A 368 12.83 -11.90 0.98
N ASP A 369 12.44 -13.09 1.36
CA ASP A 369 13.38 -14.19 1.58
C ASP A 369 13.98 -14.61 0.23
N ARG A 370 15.21 -14.17 -0.05
CA ARG A 370 15.97 -14.48 -1.27
C ARG A 370 16.73 -15.80 -1.18
N SER A 371 16.57 -16.55 -0.11
CA SER A 371 17.09 -17.91 -0.02
C SER A 371 16.44 -18.82 -1.06
N LEU A 372 17.07 -19.96 -1.34
CA LEU A 372 16.45 -20.98 -2.20
C LEU A 372 15.09 -21.37 -1.66
N LYS A 373 14.96 -21.52 -0.35
CA LYS A 373 13.69 -21.85 0.31
C LYS A 373 12.62 -20.79 0.07
N GLY A 374 12.93 -19.50 0.26
CA GLY A 374 12.00 -18.40 0.03
C GLY A 374 11.56 -18.30 -1.44
N THR A 375 12.42 -18.73 -2.36
CA THR A 375 12.14 -18.68 -3.81
C THR A 375 11.28 -19.84 -4.29
N VAL A 376 11.52 -21.08 -3.80
CA VAL A 376 10.94 -22.29 -4.38
C VAL A 376 9.95 -23.03 -3.48
N ALA A 377 9.82 -22.69 -2.20
CA ALA A 377 8.90 -23.37 -1.28
C ALA A 377 7.46 -23.33 -1.81
N GLY A 378 6.82 -24.50 -1.91
CA GLY A 378 5.46 -24.64 -2.45
C GLY A 378 5.34 -24.48 -3.97
N LYS A 379 6.44 -24.21 -4.69
CA LYS A 379 6.48 -24.07 -6.16
C LYS A 379 6.76 -25.41 -6.83
N VAL A 380 6.26 -25.57 -8.04
CA VAL A 380 6.48 -26.75 -8.87
C VAL A 380 7.80 -26.60 -9.63
N VAL A 381 8.78 -27.44 -9.31
CA VAL A 381 10.11 -27.45 -9.93
C VAL A 381 10.29 -28.76 -10.70
N LEU A 382 10.48 -28.66 -12.02
CA LEU A 382 10.82 -29.82 -12.88
C LEU A 382 12.33 -29.86 -13.15
N VAL A 383 12.94 -31.01 -12.88
CA VAL A 383 14.35 -31.28 -13.22
C VAL A 383 14.42 -32.40 -14.25
N THR A 384 14.79 -32.08 -15.49
CA THR A 384 15.01 -33.10 -16.51
C THR A 384 16.32 -33.85 -16.26
N GLY A 385 16.34 -35.19 -16.44
CA GLY A 385 17.49 -36.01 -16.07
C GLY A 385 17.75 -36.04 -14.57
N GLY A 386 16.69 -35.89 -13.75
CA GLY A 386 16.75 -35.78 -12.29
C GLY A 386 17.02 -37.09 -11.53
N SER A 387 17.15 -38.23 -12.25
CA SER A 387 17.35 -39.53 -11.62
C SER A 387 18.82 -39.84 -11.26
N SER A 388 19.78 -39.01 -11.67
CA SER A 388 21.21 -39.25 -11.38
C SER A 388 22.06 -37.99 -11.48
N GLY A 389 23.28 -38.04 -10.94
CA GLY A 389 24.31 -37.01 -11.11
C GLY A 389 23.88 -35.61 -10.66
N ILE A 390 24.17 -34.60 -11.49
CA ILE A 390 23.90 -33.18 -11.19
C ILE A 390 22.40 -32.93 -11.03
N GLY A 391 21.57 -33.55 -11.92
CA GLY A 391 20.10 -33.40 -11.83
C GLY A 391 19.52 -33.93 -10.53
N LEU A 392 19.99 -35.09 -10.06
CA LEU A 392 19.58 -35.66 -8.77
C LEU A 392 19.98 -34.76 -7.61
N ALA A 393 21.24 -34.28 -7.62
CA ALA A 393 21.73 -33.39 -6.58
C ALA A 393 20.92 -32.06 -6.53
N ALA A 394 20.57 -31.50 -7.70
CA ALA A 394 19.72 -30.33 -7.81
C ALA A 394 18.30 -30.60 -7.28
N ALA A 395 17.70 -31.74 -7.68
CA ALA A 395 16.37 -32.16 -7.20
C ALA A 395 16.31 -32.27 -5.68
N HIS A 396 17.34 -32.83 -5.05
CA HIS A 396 17.46 -32.87 -3.58
C HIS A 396 17.45 -31.47 -2.97
N LYS A 397 18.20 -30.53 -3.51
CA LYS A 397 18.27 -29.16 -3.01
C LYS A 397 16.91 -28.43 -3.10
N PHE A 398 16.19 -28.62 -4.17
CA PHE A 398 14.85 -28.05 -4.32
C PHE A 398 13.85 -28.66 -3.35
N ALA A 399 13.86 -29.98 -3.20
CA ALA A 399 12.96 -30.65 -2.25
C ALA A 399 13.29 -30.29 -0.79
N GLU A 400 14.56 -30.23 -0.42
CA GLU A 400 15.02 -29.74 0.89
C GLU A 400 14.53 -28.31 1.18
N ALA A 401 14.47 -27.47 0.12
CA ALA A 401 13.95 -26.10 0.19
C ALA A 401 12.42 -26.03 0.20
N GLY A 402 11.70 -27.16 0.15
CA GLY A 402 10.24 -27.24 0.24
C GLY A 402 9.51 -27.08 -1.09
N ALA A 403 10.18 -27.26 -2.23
CA ALA A 403 9.55 -27.29 -3.53
C ALA A 403 8.77 -28.61 -3.77
N VAL A 404 7.70 -28.55 -4.56
CA VAL A 404 7.09 -29.72 -5.19
C VAL A 404 8.03 -30.14 -6.33
N THR A 405 8.93 -31.08 -6.03
CA THR A 405 10.02 -31.44 -6.95
C THR A 405 9.62 -32.61 -7.83
N ILE A 406 9.57 -32.34 -9.14
CA ILE A 406 9.31 -33.31 -10.18
C ILE A 406 10.62 -33.66 -10.87
N ILE A 407 10.86 -34.95 -11.07
CA ILE A 407 12.00 -35.46 -11.84
C ILE A 407 11.52 -36.27 -13.04
N CYS A 408 12.19 -36.17 -14.16
CA CYS A 408 11.94 -37.07 -15.28
C CYS A 408 13.22 -37.70 -15.81
N GLY A 409 13.06 -38.85 -16.42
CA GLY A 409 14.13 -39.63 -17.05
C GLY A 409 13.55 -40.86 -17.76
N ARG A 410 14.34 -41.58 -18.56
CA ARG A 410 13.90 -42.70 -19.35
C ARG A 410 13.88 -44.02 -18.58
N ASP A 411 14.65 -44.11 -17.52
CA ASP A 411 14.93 -45.34 -16.78
C ASP A 411 14.08 -45.30 -15.48
N GLN A 412 13.04 -46.14 -15.44
CA GLN A 412 12.10 -46.22 -14.33
C GLN A 412 12.82 -46.67 -13.03
N ASP A 413 13.72 -47.67 -13.12
CA ASP A 413 14.39 -48.22 -11.95
C ASP A 413 15.22 -47.12 -11.24
N LYS A 414 15.91 -46.27 -12.02
CA LYS A 414 16.66 -45.11 -11.47
C LYS A 414 15.77 -44.02 -10.89
N LEU A 415 14.60 -43.81 -11.49
CA LEU A 415 13.62 -42.87 -10.93
C LEU A 415 13.09 -43.36 -9.58
N ASP A 416 12.79 -44.66 -9.48
CA ASP A 416 12.30 -45.28 -8.26
C ASP A 416 13.38 -45.27 -7.16
N GLU A 417 14.65 -45.51 -7.52
CA GLU A 417 15.78 -45.41 -6.60
C GLU A 417 15.96 -43.97 -6.09
N ALA A 418 15.89 -42.97 -6.97
CA ALA A 418 15.93 -41.55 -6.59
C ALA A 418 14.79 -41.16 -5.64
N CYS A 419 13.56 -41.65 -5.92
CA CYS A 419 12.41 -41.41 -5.04
C CYS A 419 12.61 -42.07 -3.66
N LYS A 420 13.17 -43.28 -3.62
CA LYS A 420 13.47 -43.97 -2.38
C LYS A 420 14.56 -43.25 -1.56
N GLU A 421 15.59 -42.73 -2.23
CA GLU A 421 16.62 -41.91 -1.58
C GLU A 421 16.01 -40.63 -0.97
N ALA A 422 15.18 -39.91 -1.72
CA ALA A 422 14.50 -38.70 -1.26
C ALA A 422 13.64 -38.97 -0.01
N LYS A 423 12.87 -40.08 -0.04
CA LYS A 423 12.03 -40.49 1.10
C LYS A 423 12.88 -40.79 2.34
N GLY A 424 14.06 -41.41 2.14
CA GLY A 424 15.00 -41.67 3.25
C GLY A 424 15.57 -40.40 3.88
N LYS A 425 15.58 -39.26 3.14
CA LYS A 425 16.00 -37.94 3.59
C LYS A 425 14.84 -37.08 4.12
N GLY A 426 13.60 -37.59 4.14
CA GLY A 426 12.44 -36.92 4.75
C GLY A 426 11.62 -36.03 3.79
N TYR A 427 11.84 -36.11 2.47
CA TYR A 427 11.05 -35.40 1.44
C TYR A 427 10.69 -36.34 0.27
N GLN A 428 9.91 -35.85 -0.69
CA GLN A 428 9.40 -36.68 -1.77
C GLN A 428 9.72 -36.05 -3.12
N PHE A 429 10.08 -36.93 -4.10
CA PHE A 429 10.06 -36.58 -5.52
C PHE A 429 8.80 -37.16 -6.16
N ILE A 430 8.31 -36.45 -7.18
CA ILE A 430 7.31 -36.95 -8.11
C ILE A 430 8.06 -37.32 -9.38
N ALA A 431 8.04 -38.61 -9.77
CA ALA A 431 8.81 -39.10 -10.89
C ALA A 431 7.93 -39.44 -12.07
N TYR A 432 8.35 -39.05 -13.26
CA TYR A 432 7.69 -39.41 -14.53
C TYR A 432 8.71 -39.99 -15.49
N PRO A 433 8.45 -41.23 -16.03
CA PRO A 433 9.23 -41.75 -17.12
C PRO A 433 8.91 -40.96 -18.40
N ALA A 434 9.92 -40.33 -18.98
CA ALA A 434 9.78 -39.61 -20.24
C ALA A 434 11.11 -39.53 -21.00
N ASP A 435 11.07 -39.74 -22.32
CA ASP A 435 12.18 -39.45 -23.22
C ASP A 435 11.97 -38.07 -23.86
N ILE A 436 12.60 -37.05 -23.28
CA ILE A 436 12.50 -35.68 -23.81
C ILE A 436 13.15 -35.52 -25.19
N ALA A 437 13.94 -36.48 -25.66
CA ALA A 437 14.46 -36.48 -27.02
C ALA A 437 13.42 -36.94 -28.06
N ASP A 438 12.32 -37.52 -27.63
CA ASP A 438 11.15 -37.84 -28.45
C ASP A 438 10.09 -36.75 -28.28
N MET A 439 9.77 -36.04 -29.36
CA MET A 439 8.84 -34.91 -29.33
C MET A 439 7.41 -35.35 -28.92
N ALA A 440 6.96 -36.52 -29.33
CA ALA A 440 5.62 -37.02 -28.99
C ALA A 440 5.54 -37.39 -27.49
N ASP A 441 6.59 -38.00 -26.95
CA ASP A 441 6.69 -38.34 -25.54
C ASP A 441 6.83 -37.10 -24.66
N ALA A 442 7.63 -36.11 -25.12
CA ALA A 442 7.75 -34.82 -24.46
C ALA A 442 6.42 -34.06 -24.38
N ASP A 443 5.65 -34.01 -25.48
CA ASP A 443 4.32 -33.38 -25.50
C ASP A 443 3.35 -34.11 -24.55
N ARG A 444 3.29 -35.44 -24.60
CA ARG A 444 2.51 -36.24 -23.64
C ARG A 444 2.88 -35.92 -22.20
N PHE A 445 4.16 -35.82 -21.90
CA PHE A 445 4.65 -35.51 -20.57
C PHE A 445 4.24 -34.12 -20.12
N VAL A 446 4.36 -33.09 -20.97
CA VAL A 446 3.92 -31.72 -20.67
C VAL A 446 2.41 -31.68 -20.38
N GLN A 447 1.57 -32.38 -21.16
CA GLN A 447 0.14 -32.44 -20.90
C GLN A 447 -0.18 -33.10 -19.55
N LEU A 448 0.56 -34.15 -19.16
CA LEU A 448 0.42 -34.75 -17.81
C LEU A 448 0.80 -33.79 -16.70
N LEU A 449 1.87 -33.01 -16.88
CA LEU A 449 2.29 -31.97 -15.89
C LEU A 449 1.23 -30.91 -15.71
N ILE A 450 0.65 -30.40 -16.80
CA ILE A 450 -0.41 -29.39 -16.76
C ILE A 450 -1.66 -29.97 -16.06
N ALA A 451 -2.06 -31.20 -16.40
CA ALA A 451 -3.24 -31.81 -15.82
C ALA A 451 -3.11 -32.11 -14.33
N ASN A 452 -1.93 -32.58 -13.87
CA ASN A 452 -1.73 -33.02 -12.49
C ASN A 452 -1.24 -31.90 -11.54
N HIS A 453 -0.53 -30.89 -12.09
CA HIS A 453 0.14 -29.87 -11.28
C HIS A 453 -0.23 -28.44 -11.69
N GLY A 454 -1.04 -28.26 -12.72
CA GLY A 454 -1.43 -26.93 -13.22
C GLY A 454 -0.32 -26.22 -14.01
N GLY A 455 0.88 -26.82 -14.11
CA GLY A 455 2.04 -26.27 -14.80
C GLY A 455 3.33 -26.42 -13.98
N VAL A 456 4.38 -25.71 -14.41
CA VAL A 456 5.70 -25.72 -13.78
C VAL A 456 6.13 -24.28 -13.54
N ASP A 457 6.54 -23.97 -12.30
CA ASP A 457 7.07 -22.65 -11.95
C ASP A 457 8.54 -22.51 -12.37
N PHE A 458 9.34 -23.59 -12.20
CA PHE A 458 10.75 -23.62 -12.54
C PHE A 458 11.09 -24.86 -13.36
N LEU A 459 11.68 -24.66 -14.53
CA LEU A 459 12.19 -25.73 -15.37
C LEU A 459 13.74 -25.76 -15.35
N ILE A 460 14.30 -26.88 -14.92
CA ILE A 460 15.75 -27.12 -14.93
C ILE A 460 16.08 -28.10 -16.06
N ASN A 461 16.50 -27.56 -17.18
CA ASN A 461 16.98 -28.36 -18.31
C ASN A 461 18.39 -28.88 -18.00
N ASN A 462 18.45 -30.11 -17.43
CA ASN A 462 19.69 -30.76 -17.03
C ASN A 462 19.94 -32.06 -17.84
N ALA A 463 18.89 -32.68 -18.36
CA ALA A 463 19.07 -33.87 -19.18
C ALA A 463 20.03 -33.57 -20.34
N GLY A 464 21.06 -34.36 -20.45
CA GLY A 464 22.07 -34.16 -21.48
C GLY A 464 22.94 -35.41 -21.64
N ARG A 465 23.62 -35.48 -22.75
CA ARG A 465 24.56 -36.55 -23.10
C ARG A 465 25.84 -35.99 -23.67
N SER A 466 26.96 -36.54 -23.24
CA SER A 466 28.26 -36.25 -23.82
C SER A 466 28.91 -37.55 -24.27
N ILE A 467 29.32 -37.62 -25.51
CA ILE A 467 30.06 -38.76 -26.07
C ILE A 467 31.49 -38.24 -26.29
N ARG A 468 32.43 -38.74 -25.49
CA ARG A 468 33.85 -38.38 -25.59
C ARG A 468 34.56 -39.44 -26.41
N ARG A 469 34.96 -39.10 -27.64
CA ARG A 469 35.68 -39.98 -28.55
C ARG A 469 36.60 -39.19 -29.46
N ALA A 470 37.70 -39.77 -29.86
CA ALA A 470 38.58 -39.19 -30.88
C ALA A 470 37.84 -39.12 -32.23
N ILE A 471 38.18 -38.14 -33.06
CA ILE A 471 37.53 -37.93 -34.38
C ILE A 471 37.69 -39.17 -35.26
N GLU A 472 38.88 -39.77 -35.28
CA GLU A 472 39.15 -40.97 -36.06
C GLU A 472 38.22 -42.15 -35.70
N GLY A 473 37.86 -42.30 -34.43
CA GLY A 473 36.90 -43.32 -33.96
C GLY A 473 35.44 -42.92 -34.14
N SER A 474 35.16 -41.81 -34.82
CA SER A 474 33.80 -41.29 -35.01
C SER A 474 33.32 -41.29 -36.45
N TYR A 475 34.15 -41.59 -37.43
CA TYR A 475 33.82 -41.48 -38.87
C TYR A 475 32.57 -42.28 -39.27
N ASP A 476 32.41 -43.47 -38.75
CA ASP A 476 31.26 -44.36 -39.08
C ASP A 476 30.14 -44.27 -38.04
N ARG A 477 30.12 -43.22 -37.21
CA ARG A 477 29.18 -43.13 -36.06
C ARG A 477 28.39 -41.84 -36.06
N PHE A 478 27.87 -41.44 -37.21
CA PHE A 478 27.06 -40.23 -37.32
C PHE A 478 25.87 -40.22 -36.35
N HIS A 479 25.30 -41.38 -36.06
CA HIS A 479 24.24 -41.56 -35.07
C HIS A 479 24.61 -41.06 -33.66
N ASP A 480 25.90 -40.99 -33.30
CA ASP A 480 26.30 -40.43 -32.00
C ASP A 480 26.12 -38.89 -31.97
N PHE A 481 26.32 -38.21 -33.10
CA PHE A 481 26.05 -36.80 -33.26
C PHE A 481 24.55 -36.51 -33.25
N GLU A 482 23.77 -37.26 -33.97
CA GLU A 482 22.30 -37.15 -34.02
C GLU A 482 21.71 -37.31 -32.60
N ARG A 483 22.10 -38.34 -31.86
CA ARG A 483 21.62 -38.63 -30.51
C ARG A 483 22.05 -37.52 -29.52
N THR A 484 23.22 -36.93 -29.71
CA THR A 484 23.69 -35.84 -28.84
C THR A 484 22.88 -34.57 -29.11
N MET A 485 22.71 -34.24 -30.39
CA MET A 485 21.91 -33.08 -30.81
C MET A 485 20.43 -33.25 -30.40
N GLN A 486 19.87 -34.43 -30.62
CA GLN A 486 18.49 -34.71 -30.30
C GLN A 486 18.18 -34.47 -28.81
N LEU A 487 19.03 -34.92 -27.92
CA LEU A 487 18.84 -34.73 -26.48
C LEU A 487 19.25 -33.33 -25.98
N ASN A 488 20.41 -32.81 -26.43
CA ASN A 488 20.99 -31.62 -25.84
C ASN A 488 20.48 -30.30 -26.46
N TYR A 489 19.84 -30.36 -27.62
CA TYR A 489 19.40 -29.21 -28.37
C TYR A 489 17.89 -29.22 -28.63
N PHE A 490 17.34 -30.37 -29.07
CA PHE A 490 15.91 -30.49 -29.38
C PHE A 490 15.07 -31.03 -28.20
N GLY A 491 15.67 -31.67 -27.21
CA GLY A 491 15.02 -32.21 -25.98
C GLY A 491 15.17 -31.21 -24.78
#